data_f896211deec55624ef1739d2743bdcb2
#
_entry.id   f896211deec55624ef1739d2743bdcb2
#
_cell.length_a   1.000
_cell.length_b   1.000
_cell.length_c   1.000
_cell.angle_alpha   90.00
_cell.angle_beta   90.00
_cell.angle_gamma   90.00
#
_symmetry.space_group_name_H-M   'P 1'
#
loop_
_entity.id
_entity.type
_entity.pdbx_description
1 polymer ?
#
loop_
_entity_poly.entity_id
_entity_poly.type
_entity_poly.pdbx_seq_one_letter_code
_entity_poly.pdbx_strand_id
1 'polypeptide(L)'
;MIASAAAGIPEKECAVSDTAGAPTAGRIHLDKQSPQAYHALVRTAEAVRTTAADAGLDRLLVELVNLRVSQINGCASCLDVHTRAALRAGETTRRLGVLAAWRDTGLFTARERAALALAEATTRPADALAQESAYADARRALADDEISAVIWVAITINAFNRVSILSKHPVRDASPGA
;
A
#
# COMPACT_ATOMS: atom_id res chain seq x y z
N MET A 1 -8.95 -29.92 -42.34
CA MET A 1 -8.46 -28.63 -42.86
C MET A 1 -9.39 -27.56 -42.35
N ILE A 2 -8.97 -26.84 -41.31
CA ILE A 2 -9.70 -25.69 -40.76
C ILE A 2 -8.74 -24.50 -40.89
N ALA A 3 -9.06 -23.59 -41.79
CA ALA A 3 -8.27 -22.40 -42.07
C ALA A 3 -8.48 -21.38 -40.94
N SER A 4 -7.38 -20.93 -40.34
CA SER A 4 -7.29 -19.81 -39.39
C SER A 4 -7.40 -18.48 -40.15
N ALA A 5 -8.42 -17.69 -39.86
CA ALA A 5 -8.51 -16.31 -40.26
C ALA A 5 -8.12 -15.44 -39.07
N ALA A 6 -6.87 -14.99 -39.05
CA ALA A 6 -6.43 -13.94 -38.14
C ALA A 6 -6.89 -12.58 -38.68
N ALA A 7 -7.98 -12.04 -38.13
CA ALA A 7 -8.38 -10.65 -38.40
C ALA A 7 -7.48 -9.72 -37.56
N GLY A 8 -6.68 -8.90 -38.25
CA GLY A 8 -5.86 -7.86 -37.64
C GLY A 8 -6.74 -6.81 -36.96
N ILE A 9 -6.46 -6.56 -35.69
CA ILE A 9 -7.02 -5.46 -34.92
C ILE A 9 -6.25 -4.20 -35.35
N PRO A 10 -6.91 -3.12 -35.84
CA PRO A 10 -6.20 -1.88 -36.18
C PRO A 10 -5.61 -1.27 -34.91
N GLU A 11 -4.30 -1.02 -34.91
CA GLU A 11 -3.63 -0.17 -33.94
C GLU A 11 -4.22 1.25 -34.03
N LYS A 12 -5.25 1.53 -33.23
CA LYS A 12 -5.59 2.90 -32.89
C LYS A 12 -4.56 3.35 -31.87
N GLU A 13 -3.70 4.27 -32.28
CA GLU A 13 -2.91 5.09 -31.36
C GLU A 13 -3.85 5.59 -30.26
N CYS A 14 -3.66 5.04 -29.06
CA CYS A 14 -4.25 5.58 -27.86
C CYS A 14 -3.50 6.88 -27.58
N ALA A 15 -3.96 7.98 -28.16
CA ALA A 15 -3.55 9.30 -27.76
C ALA A 15 -3.91 9.43 -26.27
N VAL A 16 -2.92 9.24 -25.41
CA VAL A 16 -3.01 9.61 -23.99
C VAL A 16 -3.22 11.11 -24.01
N SER A 17 -4.49 11.52 -23.91
CA SER A 17 -4.81 12.92 -23.68
C SER A 17 -4.13 13.28 -22.36
N ASP A 18 -3.23 14.25 -22.41
CA ASP A 18 -2.69 14.96 -21.26
C ASP A 18 -3.84 15.71 -20.54
N THR A 19 -4.71 14.95 -19.88
CA THR A 19 -5.52 15.45 -18.79
C THR A 19 -4.60 15.52 -17.57
N ALA A 20 -3.63 16.45 -17.64
CA ALA A 20 -3.02 16.99 -16.44
C ALA A 20 -4.16 17.27 -15.48
N GLY A 21 -4.13 16.62 -14.32
CA GLY A 21 -5.25 16.65 -13.36
C GLY A 21 -5.73 18.07 -13.16
N ALA A 22 -7.06 18.27 -13.08
CA ALA A 22 -7.68 19.56 -12.90
C ALA A 22 -6.89 20.43 -11.92
N PRO A 23 -6.66 21.72 -12.20
CA PRO A 23 -5.81 22.55 -11.37
C PRO A 23 -6.26 22.51 -9.93
N THR A 24 -5.36 22.12 -9.03
CA THR A 24 -5.59 22.10 -7.58
C THR A 24 -5.58 23.50 -6.98
N ALA A 25 -5.89 24.52 -7.80
CA ALA A 25 -5.93 25.91 -7.39
C ALA A 25 -6.81 26.08 -6.16
N GLY A 26 -6.22 26.55 -5.08
CA GLY A 26 -6.88 26.75 -3.79
C GLY A 26 -6.92 25.55 -2.84
N ARG A 27 -6.39 24.38 -3.21
CA ARG A 27 -6.32 23.24 -2.30
C ARG A 27 -5.18 23.41 -1.29
N ILE A 28 -5.50 23.26 -0.02
CA ILE A 28 -4.47 23.26 1.03
C ILE A 28 -3.69 21.94 1.02
N HIS A 29 -2.40 22.02 1.32
CA HIS A 29 -1.54 20.88 1.58
C HIS A 29 -1.42 20.70 3.09
N LEU A 30 -1.95 19.60 3.63
CA LEU A 30 -2.06 19.39 5.08
C LEU A 30 -0.70 19.37 5.77
N ASP A 31 0.33 18.83 5.13
CA ASP A 31 1.71 18.81 5.61
C ASP A 31 2.33 20.21 5.71
N LYS A 32 1.89 21.16 4.86
CA LYS A 32 2.34 22.57 4.85
C LYS A 32 1.49 23.45 5.75
N GLN A 33 0.17 23.24 5.75
CA GLN A 33 -0.77 24.03 6.54
C GLN A 33 -0.65 23.74 8.03
N SER A 34 -0.37 22.48 8.41
CA SER A 34 -0.25 22.03 9.80
C SER A 34 1.04 21.23 10.02
N PRO A 35 2.23 21.87 9.88
CA PRO A 35 3.51 21.16 9.90
C PRO A 35 3.78 20.45 11.23
N GLN A 36 3.34 20.99 12.36
CA GLN A 36 3.54 20.35 13.66
C GLN A 36 2.78 19.02 13.76
N ALA A 37 1.53 18.96 13.28
CA ALA A 37 0.74 17.73 13.25
C ALA A 37 1.38 16.69 12.30
N TYR A 38 1.83 17.15 11.13
CA TYR A 38 2.51 16.28 10.19
C TYR A 38 3.82 15.72 10.75
N HIS A 39 4.65 16.53 11.37
CA HIS A 39 5.88 16.09 12.03
C HIS A 39 5.61 15.11 13.18
N ALA A 40 4.53 15.29 13.95
CA ALA A 40 4.13 14.31 14.96
C ALA A 40 3.78 12.95 14.33
N LEU A 41 3.08 12.95 13.20
CA LEU A 41 2.79 11.72 12.45
C LEU A 41 4.06 11.05 11.90
N VAL A 42 5.03 11.85 11.42
CA VAL A 42 6.35 11.33 10.99
C VAL A 42 7.07 10.65 12.14
N ARG A 43 7.12 11.27 13.32
CA ARG A 43 7.73 10.65 14.52
C ARG A 43 6.99 9.37 14.94
N THR A 44 5.67 9.34 14.80
CA THR A 44 4.90 8.11 15.03
C THR A 44 5.32 7.02 14.07
N ALA A 45 5.50 7.32 12.78
CA ALA A 45 5.97 6.36 11.79
C ALA A 45 7.38 5.83 12.07
N GLU A 46 8.26 6.68 12.61
CA GLU A 46 9.60 6.27 13.06
C GLU A 46 9.53 5.29 14.22
N ALA A 47 8.71 5.59 15.24
CA ALA A 47 8.48 4.71 16.39
C ALA A 47 7.87 3.36 15.94
N VAL A 48 6.86 3.40 15.07
CA VAL A 48 6.23 2.17 14.53
C VAL A 48 7.23 1.33 13.73
N ARG A 49 8.14 1.96 12.98
CA ARG A 49 9.19 1.25 12.25
C ARG A 49 10.15 0.52 13.18
N THR A 50 10.54 1.16 14.30
CA THR A 50 11.34 0.53 15.35
C THR A 50 10.58 -0.63 15.99
N THR A 51 9.34 -0.42 16.41
CA THR A 51 8.48 -1.47 16.99
C THR A 51 8.33 -2.68 16.04
N ALA A 52 8.13 -2.42 14.75
CA ALA A 52 8.01 -3.50 13.75
C ALA A 52 9.32 -4.30 13.61
N ALA A 53 10.47 -3.63 13.63
CA ALA A 53 11.77 -4.28 13.59
C ALA A 53 12.03 -5.11 14.85
N ASP A 54 11.73 -4.56 16.03
CA ASP A 54 11.90 -5.23 17.32
C ASP A 54 11.00 -6.46 17.44
N ALA A 55 9.79 -6.40 16.87
CA ALA A 55 8.87 -7.54 16.75
C ALA A 55 9.28 -8.56 15.66
N GLY A 56 10.38 -8.34 14.94
CA GLY A 56 10.86 -9.25 13.90
C GLY A 56 10.07 -9.20 12.58
N LEU A 57 9.34 -8.12 12.32
CA LEU A 57 8.75 -7.89 11.00
C LEU A 57 9.84 -7.41 10.04
N ASP A 58 10.12 -8.21 9.01
CA ASP A 58 11.07 -7.81 7.98
C ASP A 58 10.53 -6.66 7.11
N ARG A 59 11.44 -6.02 6.41
CA ARG A 59 11.11 -4.87 5.57
C ARG A 59 10.11 -5.20 4.47
N LEU A 60 10.19 -6.40 3.90
CA LEU A 60 9.27 -6.82 2.83
C LEU A 60 7.84 -6.91 3.34
N LEU A 61 7.62 -7.53 4.49
CA LEU A 61 6.29 -7.65 5.08
C LEU A 61 5.69 -6.28 5.42
N VAL A 62 6.49 -5.36 5.98
CA VAL A 62 6.06 -3.98 6.24
C VAL A 62 5.64 -3.28 4.95
N GLU A 63 6.40 -3.43 3.86
CA GLU A 63 6.05 -2.81 2.59
C GLU A 63 4.82 -3.46 1.92
N LEU A 64 4.62 -4.77 2.08
CA LEU A 64 3.39 -5.43 1.61
C LEU A 64 2.14 -4.87 2.33
N VAL A 65 2.21 -4.65 3.64
CA VAL A 65 1.13 -4.03 4.42
C VAL A 65 0.88 -2.60 3.94
N ASN A 66 1.93 -1.78 3.80
CA ASN A 66 1.83 -0.41 3.32
C ASN A 66 1.19 -0.33 1.92
N LEU A 67 1.62 -1.20 1.02
CA LEU A 67 1.08 -1.28 -0.34
C LEU A 67 -0.38 -1.70 -0.35
N ARG A 68 -0.72 -2.75 0.41
CA ARG A 68 -2.10 -3.24 0.44
C ARG A 68 -3.08 -2.20 0.97
N VAL A 69 -2.75 -1.53 2.05
CA VAL A 69 -3.55 -0.41 2.58
C VAL A 69 -3.66 0.72 1.57
N SER A 70 -2.56 1.07 0.90
CA SER A 70 -2.54 2.13 -0.12
C SER A 70 -3.36 1.78 -1.37
N GLN A 71 -3.43 0.48 -1.76
CA GLN A 71 -4.34 -0.01 -2.81
C GLN A 71 -5.80 0.17 -2.42
N ILE A 72 -6.16 -0.21 -1.19
CA ILE A 72 -7.54 -0.09 -0.69
C ILE A 72 -7.98 1.38 -0.65
N ASN A 73 -7.11 2.27 -0.22
CA ASN A 73 -7.38 3.70 -0.09
C ASN A 73 -7.23 4.48 -1.42
N GLY A 74 -6.60 3.90 -2.45
CA GLY A 74 -6.38 4.58 -3.73
C GLY A 74 -5.34 5.71 -3.66
N CYS A 75 -4.29 5.57 -2.83
CA CYS A 75 -3.26 6.59 -2.68
C CYS A 75 -2.13 6.42 -3.70
N ALA A 76 -2.22 7.11 -4.85
CA ALA A 76 -1.22 7.00 -5.92
C ALA A 76 0.21 7.33 -5.46
N SER A 77 0.41 8.44 -4.73
CA SER A 77 1.72 8.84 -4.20
C SER A 77 2.29 7.80 -3.23
N CYS A 78 1.46 7.22 -2.36
CA CYS A 78 1.90 6.18 -1.42
C CYS A 78 2.23 4.87 -2.15
N LEU A 79 1.42 4.50 -3.15
CA LEU A 79 1.71 3.32 -3.99
C LEU A 79 3.06 3.45 -4.66
N ASP A 80 3.38 4.60 -5.27
CA ASP A 80 4.67 4.83 -5.89
C ASP A 80 5.84 4.71 -4.89
N VAL A 81 5.73 5.38 -3.74
CA VAL A 81 6.78 5.36 -2.70
C VAL A 81 7.03 3.93 -2.20
N HIS A 82 5.96 3.21 -1.85
CA HIS A 82 6.09 1.89 -1.24
C HIS A 82 6.41 0.79 -2.27
N THR A 83 5.99 0.94 -3.53
CA THR A 83 6.44 0.05 -4.62
C THR A 83 7.96 0.12 -4.79
N ARG A 84 8.51 1.34 -4.88
CA ARG A 84 9.96 1.52 -4.97
C ARG A 84 10.69 0.99 -3.73
N ALA A 85 10.13 1.18 -2.55
CA ALA A 85 10.72 0.68 -1.32
C ALA A 85 10.70 -0.86 -1.25
N ALA A 86 9.61 -1.49 -1.65
CA ALA A 86 9.49 -2.95 -1.72
C ALA A 86 10.48 -3.56 -2.71
N LEU A 87 10.59 -3.00 -3.92
CA LEU A 87 11.56 -3.45 -4.93
C LEU A 87 13.01 -3.32 -4.44
N ARG A 88 13.36 -2.21 -3.78
CA ARG A 88 14.70 -2.06 -3.16
C ARG A 88 14.96 -3.06 -2.04
N ALA A 89 13.92 -3.52 -1.36
CA ALA A 89 14.01 -4.55 -0.33
C ALA A 89 14.04 -5.98 -0.89
N GLY A 90 13.98 -6.15 -2.22
CA GLY A 90 14.06 -7.46 -2.89
C GLY A 90 12.72 -8.07 -3.27
N GLU A 91 11.62 -7.32 -3.17
CA GLU A 91 10.32 -7.78 -3.66
C GLU A 91 10.30 -7.87 -5.20
N THR A 92 9.41 -8.70 -5.74
CA THR A 92 9.29 -8.93 -7.16
C THR A 92 8.07 -8.24 -7.77
N THR A 93 8.21 -7.77 -9.01
CA THR A 93 7.08 -7.19 -9.77
C THR A 93 5.92 -8.17 -9.92
N ARG A 94 6.21 -9.48 -10.01
CA ARG A 94 5.19 -10.54 -10.08
C ARG A 94 4.31 -10.55 -8.83
N ARG A 95 4.90 -10.56 -7.63
CA ARG A 95 4.15 -10.56 -6.36
C ARG A 95 3.40 -9.25 -6.16
N LEU A 96 4.04 -8.13 -6.46
CA LEU A 96 3.40 -6.81 -6.40
C LEU A 96 2.19 -6.70 -7.33
N GLY A 97 2.30 -7.26 -8.55
CA GLY A 97 1.22 -7.26 -9.54
C GLY A 97 -0.04 -8.01 -9.09
N VAL A 98 0.11 -9.06 -8.26
CA VAL A 98 -1.02 -9.86 -7.76
C VAL A 98 -1.38 -9.55 -6.31
N LEU A 99 -0.75 -8.57 -5.67
CA LEU A 99 -0.99 -8.24 -4.27
C LEU A 99 -2.45 -7.86 -3.97
N ALA A 100 -3.15 -7.23 -4.93
CA ALA A 100 -4.56 -6.90 -4.77
C ALA A 100 -5.47 -8.15 -4.67
N ALA A 101 -5.04 -9.26 -5.25
CA ALA A 101 -5.72 -10.56 -5.27
C ALA A 101 -4.93 -11.62 -4.46
N TRP A 102 -4.24 -11.23 -3.42
CA TRP A 102 -3.35 -12.10 -2.65
C TRP A 102 -4.03 -13.37 -2.11
N ARG A 103 -5.35 -13.34 -1.89
CA ARG A 103 -6.12 -14.50 -1.42
C ARG A 103 -6.18 -15.63 -2.43
N ASP A 104 -6.15 -15.30 -3.72
CA ASP A 104 -6.36 -16.21 -4.84
C ASP A 104 -5.03 -16.78 -5.40
N THR A 105 -3.92 -16.55 -4.71
CA THR A 105 -2.60 -17.04 -5.12
C THR A 105 -1.83 -17.69 -3.96
N GLY A 106 -0.98 -18.67 -4.27
CA GLY A 106 -0.05 -19.29 -3.31
C GLY A 106 1.29 -18.56 -3.14
N LEU A 107 1.44 -17.33 -3.68
CA LEU A 107 2.71 -16.60 -3.64
C LEU A 107 3.01 -15.94 -2.29
N PHE A 108 2.07 -15.92 -1.37
CA PHE A 108 2.22 -15.31 -0.05
C PHE A 108 2.20 -16.37 1.04
N THR A 109 3.15 -16.31 1.98
CA THR A 109 3.27 -17.22 3.11
C THR A 109 2.08 -17.06 4.07
N ALA A 110 1.88 -18.01 4.98
CA ALA A 110 0.83 -17.92 6.00
C ALA A 110 0.99 -16.66 6.86
N ARG A 111 2.23 -16.27 7.21
CA ARG A 111 2.54 -15.06 7.97
C ARG A 111 2.17 -13.79 7.20
N GLU A 112 2.54 -13.70 5.93
CA GLU A 112 2.18 -12.56 5.07
C GLU A 112 0.66 -12.45 4.86
N ARG A 113 -0.01 -13.57 4.64
CA ARG A 113 -1.48 -13.62 4.48
C ARG A 113 -2.20 -13.13 5.74
N ALA A 114 -1.74 -13.53 6.92
CA ALA A 114 -2.27 -13.06 8.20
C ALA A 114 -2.08 -11.54 8.39
N ALA A 115 -0.89 -11.03 8.08
CA ALA A 115 -0.61 -9.60 8.14
C ALA A 115 -1.45 -8.79 7.14
N LEU A 116 -1.63 -9.29 5.92
CA LEU A 116 -2.47 -8.65 4.90
C LEU A 116 -3.96 -8.63 5.31
N ALA A 117 -4.46 -9.72 5.91
CA ALA A 117 -5.83 -9.76 6.43
C ALA A 117 -6.05 -8.73 7.55
N LEU A 118 -5.12 -8.64 8.53
CA LEU A 118 -5.14 -7.61 9.57
C LEU A 118 -5.11 -6.20 9.00
N ALA A 119 -4.24 -5.96 8.01
CA ALA A 119 -4.13 -4.66 7.35
C ALA A 119 -5.44 -4.24 6.66
N GLU A 120 -6.12 -5.17 6.01
CA GLU A 120 -7.43 -4.92 5.39
C GLU A 120 -8.51 -4.64 6.44
N ALA A 121 -8.57 -5.45 7.51
CA ALA A 121 -9.52 -5.27 8.61
C ALA A 121 -9.28 -3.93 9.35
N THR A 122 -8.03 -3.55 9.60
CA THR A 122 -7.67 -2.26 10.18
C THR A 122 -8.08 -1.09 9.28
N THR A 123 -8.02 -1.27 7.95
CA THR A 123 -8.37 -0.23 6.98
C THR A 123 -9.88 -0.06 6.83
N ARG A 124 -10.65 -1.13 7.10
CA ARG A 124 -12.13 -1.16 7.03
C ARG A 124 -12.74 -1.52 8.38
N PRO A 125 -12.62 -0.66 9.40
CA PRO A 125 -12.97 -1.01 10.78
C PRO A 125 -14.48 -1.17 11.03
N ALA A 126 -15.34 -0.88 10.06
CA ALA A 126 -16.79 -1.08 10.18
C ALA A 126 -17.23 -2.55 10.02
N ASP A 127 -16.35 -3.43 9.49
CA ASP A 127 -16.66 -4.86 9.31
C ASP A 127 -16.14 -5.66 10.50
N ALA A 128 -16.95 -5.79 11.54
CA ALA A 128 -16.62 -6.48 12.78
C ALA A 128 -16.33 -7.98 12.55
N LEU A 129 -17.07 -8.64 11.65
CA LEU A 129 -16.85 -10.07 11.35
C LEU A 129 -15.49 -10.29 10.66
N ALA A 130 -15.14 -9.43 9.73
CA ALA A 130 -13.83 -9.48 9.08
C ALA A 130 -12.69 -9.20 10.07
N GLN A 131 -12.90 -8.31 11.06
CA GLN A 131 -11.91 -8.05 12.11
C GLN A 131 -11.67 -9.28 12.97
N GLU A 132 -12.71 -9.91 13.50
CA GLU A 132 -12.59 -11.11 14.34
C GLU A 132 -11.94 -12.27 13.58
N SER A 133 -12.34 -12.48 12.32
CA SER A 133 -11.74 -13.51 11.47
C SER A 133 -10.25 -13.24 11.21
N ALA A 134 -9.89 -12.01 10.84
CA ALA A 134 -8.50 -11.63 10.58
C ALA A 134 -7.64 -11.76 11.85
N TYR A 135 -8.18 -11.37 13.02
CA TYR A 135 -7.48 -11.50 14.29
C TYR A 135 -7.28 -12.96 14.68
N ALA A 136 -8.30 -13.81 14.51
CA ALA A 136 -8.18 -15.25 14.77
C ALA A 136 -7.16 -15.92 13.84
N ASP A 137 -7.09 -15.52 12.57
CA ASP A 137 -6.07 -16.01 11.62
C ASP A 137 -4.67 -15.54 12.02
N ALA A 138 -4.54 -14.29 12.45
CA ALA A 138 -3.29 -13.72 12.91
C ALA A 138 -2.74 -14.45 14.13
N ARG A 139 -3.57 -14.77 15.12
CA ARG A 139 -3.19 -15.53 16.30
C ARG A 139 -2.60 -16.93 16.01
N ARG A 140 -2.85 -17.48 14.82
CA ARG A 140 -2.30 -18.76 14.40
C ARG A 140 -0.94 -18.65 13.71
N ALA A 141 -0.59 -17.46 13.20
CA ALA A 141 0.56 -17.26 12.33
C ALA A 141 1.57 -16.22 12.82
N LEU A 142 1.18 -15.40 13.80
CA LEU A 142 1.95 -14.26 14.31
C LEU A 142 1.96 -14.29 15.84
N ALA A 143 3.04 -13.78 16.44
CA ALA A 143 3.12 -13.50 17.87
C ALA A 143 2.36 -12.22 18.22
N ASP A 144 2.11 -11.98 19.51
CA ASP A 144 1.29 -10.83 19.98
C ASP A 144 1.94 -9.48 19.64
N ASP A 145 3.25 -9.37 19.71
CA ASP A 145 4.03 -8.20 19.33
C ASP A 145 4.02 -7.96 17.81
N GLU A 146 4.08 -9.02 17.01
CA GLU A 146 3.93 -8.96 15.56
C GLU A 146 2.54 -8.48 15.15
N ILE A 147 1.47 -9.01 15.77
CA ILE A 147 0.08 -8.58 15.56
C ILE A 147 -0.06 -7.09 15.86
N SER A 148 0.43 -6.66 17.02
CA SER A 148 0.42 -5.25 17.42
C SER A 148 1.17 -4.38 16.39
N ALA A 149 2.37 -4.79 15.98
CA ALA A 149 3.19 -4.06 15.04
C ALA A 149 2.53 -3.94 13.65
N VAL A 150 1.93 -5.01 13.12
CA VAL A 150 1.19 -4.98 11.85
C VAL A 150 0.02 -4.00 11.91
N ILE A 151 -0.75 -4.01 12.99
CA ILE A 151 -1.87 -3.10 13.18
C ILE A 151 -1.37 -1.65 13.24
N TRP A 152 -0.29 -1.36 13.96
CA TRP A 152 0.31 -0.03 14.01
C TRP A 152 0.85 0.45 12.65
N VAL A 153 1.48 -0.43 11.87
CA VAL A 153 1.90 -0.13 10.49
C VAL A 153 0.67 0.24 9.65
N ALA A 154 -0.41 -0.55 9.72
CA ALA A 154 -1.62 -0.28 8.97
C ALA A 154 -2.31 1.02 9.40
N ILE A 155 -2.39 1.34 10.69
CA ILE A 155 -2.92 2.62 11.20
C ILE A 155 -2.11 3.79 10.65
N THR A 156 -0.79 3.69 10.75
CA THR A 156 0.11 4.76 10.35
C THR A 156 0.03 5.06 8.86
N ILE A 157 0.08 4.04 8.01
CA ILE A 157 -0.06 4.25 6.56
C ILE A 157 -1.45 4.74 6.18
N ASN A 158 -2.52 4.32 6.88
CA ASN A 158 -3.86 4.86 6.70
C ASN A 158 -3.90 6.37 6.94
N ALA A 159 -3.19 6.88 7.97
CA ALA A 159 -3.09 8.30 8.25
C ALA A 159 -2.35 9.04 7.12
N PHE A 160 -1.18 8.55 6.67
CA PHE A 160 -0.45 9.13 5.55
C PHE A 160 -1.22 9.10 4.24
N ASN A 161 -1.96 8.02 3.95
CA ASN A 161 -2.81 7.95 2.77
C ASN A 161 -3.82 9.11 2.76
N ARG A 162 -4.46 9.42 3.90
CA ARG A 162 -5.43 10.52 4.02
C ARG A 162 -4.77 11.88 3.81
N VAL A 163 -3.59 12.10 4.40
CA VAL A 163 -2.81 13.31 4.15
C VAL A 163 -2.51 13.47 2.67
N SER A 164 -1.98 12.43 2.01
CA SER A 164 -1.59 12.48 0.60
C SER A 164 -2.78 12.63 -0.34
N ILE A 165 -3.86 11.86 -0.13
CA ILE A 165 -5.07 11.88 -0.98
C ILE A 165 -5.75 13.25 -0.90
N LEU A 166 -5.93 13.77 0.31
CA LEU A 166 -6.64 15.04 0.53
C LEU A 166 -5.81 16.25 0.11
N SER A 167 -4.48 16.16 0.22
CA SER A 167 -3.55 17.18 -0.29
C SER A 167 -3.27 17.06 -1.80
N LYS A 168 -3.71 15.97 -2.46
CA LYS A 168 -3.38 15.67 -3.86
C LYS A 168 -1.88 15.68 -4.13
N HIS A 169 -1.11 15.00 -3.24
CA HIS A 169 0.33 14.85 -3.47
C HIS A 169 0.58 14.13 -4.80
N PRO A 170 1.38 14.71 -5.70
CA PRO A 170 1.65 14.10 -7.00
C PRO A 170 2.54 12.86 -6.85
N VAL A 171 2.41 11.94 -7.79
CA VAL A 171 3.48 10.98 -8.06
C VAL A 171 4.62 11.77 -8.71
N ARG A 172 5.82 11.67 -8.15
CA ARG A 172 6.99 12.39 -8.66
C ARG A 172 7.72 11.50 -9.65
N ASP A 173 8.07 12.07 -10.80
CA ASP A 173 8.97 11.40 -11.72
C ASP A 173 10.27 11.04 -11.00
N ALA A 174 10.79 9.85 -11.26
CA ALA A 174 12.12 9.51 -10.80
C ALA A 174 13.09 10.50 -11.40
N SER A 175 13.80 11.28 -10.58
CA SER A 175 14.88 12.11 -11.09
C SER A 175 15.84 11.21 -11.89
N PRO A 176 16.18 11.53 -13.15
CA PRO A 176 17.15 10.75 -13.88
C PRO A 176 18.48 10.81 -13.13
N GLY A 177 18.85 9.72 -12.44
CA GLY A 177 20.14 9.61 -11.77
C GLY A 177 20.11 9.28 -10.26
N ALA A 178 19.04 8.67 -9.71
CA ALA A 178 19.04 8.15 -8.34
C ALA A 178 19.07 6.61 -8.32
#